data_6215e4b277877142dda0e3655ed61190
#
_entry.id   6215e4b277877142dda0e3655ed61190
#
_cell.length_a   1.000
_cell.length_b   1.000
_cell.length_c   1.000
_cell.angle_alpha   90.00
_cell.angle_beta   90.00
_cell.angle_gamma   90.00
#
_symmetry.space_group_name_H-M   'P 1'
#
loop_
_entity.id
_entity.type
_entity.pdbx_description
1 polymer ?
#
loop_
_entity_poly.entity_id
_entity_poly.type
_entity_poly.pdbx_seq_one_letter_code
_entity_poly.pdbx_strand_id
1 'polypeptide(L)'
;MQEDINPDRAYVFVCGMPRSGTSLLGRNIGRLVDCTDLKNTGTIEDEGQNVQSVYPTAHELGGPGRFGFDARAHRTESSTLLAPENVAQLRASWRKYWDDGKRICVEKTPGNLLTTRFLQAAFPNSYFIVIRRHPVPVAMASQKWKFNVTSLDNLFRHWLHCHALFEEDRKYLKRVYELKYEDYVEHQDKYHKEIAEFLGTQVPEPPEKDTYRYVAQWRNPTGLRVPEKGMEKASPIHNQKYLDRWRKLLTESPFRVYYRHLVRKYEPELSRYDYSLVSGLPKDDEIMQGGIIVDRLGALSCVGADTGALMWRAALRCRVALRRAAKKILPDLVLGKLKQLWTTGI
;
A
#
# COMPACT_ATOMS: atom_id res chain seq x y z
N MET A 1 6.18 -16.36 -31.49
CA MET A 1 7.16 -15.42 -30.90
C MET A 1 7.86 -16.18 -29.77
N GLN A 2 9.15 -16.49 -29.97
CA GLN A 2 9.96 -17.07 -28.91
C GLN A 2 10.02 -16.05 -27.78
N GLU A 3 9.57 -16.46 -26.58
CA GLU A 3 9.79 -15.68 -25.37
C GLU A 3 11.29 -15.62 -25.10
N ASP A 4 11.84 -14.44 -25.27
CA ASP A 4 13.23 -14.12 -24.91
C ASP A 4 13.28 -14.01 -23.37
N ILE A 5 13.14 -15.17 -22.73
CA ILE A 5 13.39 -15.28 -21.30
C ILE A 5 14.90 -15.31 -21.16
N ASN A 6 15.51 -14.14 -20.89
CA ASN A 6 16.88 -14.20 -20.43
C ASN A 6 16.88 -15.02 -19.12
N PRO A 7 17.40 -16.26 -19.12
CA PRO A 7 17.34 -17.17 -17.98
C PRO A 7 18.10 -16.60 -16.77
N ASP A 8 19.00 -15.66 -17.00
CA ASP A 8 19.81 -15.04 -15.95
C ASP A 8 19.10 -13.86 -15.25
N ARG A 9 17.93 -13.43 -15.78
CA ARG A 9 17.17 -12.35 -15.13
C ARG A 9 16.53 -12.82 -13.83
N ALA A 10 16.75 -12.01 -12.78
CA ALA A 10 16.06 -12.13 -11.51
C ALA A 10 14.94 -11.08 -11.41
N TYR A 11 13.83 -11.44 -10.80
CA TYR A 11 12.67 -10.58 -10.61
C TYR A 11 12.44 -10.34 -9.12
N VAL A 12 12.46 -9.09 -8.70
CA VAL A 12 12.29 -8.70 -7.31
C VAL A 12 10.93 -8.04 -7.14
N PHE A 13 10.10 -8.59 -6.29
CA PHE A 13 8.78 -8.07 -5.98
C PHE A 13 8.79 -7.43 -4.59
N VAL A 14 8.64 -6.10 -4.54
CA VAL A 14 8.53 -5.36 -3.29
C VAL A 14 7.06 -5.27 -2.88
N CYS A 15 6.73 -5.95 -1.81
CA CYS A 15 5.36 -6.19 -1.33
C CYS A 15 5.12 -5.57 0.04
N GLY A 16 3.86 -5.33 0.37
CA GLY A 16 3.44 -4.85 1.69
C GLY A 16 2.04 -4.25 1.65
N MET A 17 1.61 -3.65 2.74
CA MET A 17 0.38 -2.88 2.72
C MET A 17 0.60 -1.50 2.07
N PRO A 18 -0.41 -0.91 1.39
CA PRO A 18 -0.35 0.50 1.01
C PRO A 18 0.04 1.36 2.22
N ARG A 19 0.97 2.29 2.04
CA ARG A 19 1.54 3.15 3.09
C ARG A 19 2.55 2.48 4.03
N SER A 20 3.03 1.30 3.71
CA SER A 20 4.09 0.64 4.49
C SER A 20 5.51 1.03 4.08
N GLY A 21 5.68 1.92 3.10
CA GLY A 21 7.02 2.34 2.65
C GLY A 21 7.55 1.57 1.44
N THR A 22 6.71 0.78 0.78
CA THR A 22 7.07 -0.01 -0.42
C THR A 22 7.69 0.83 -1.52
N SER A 23 7.20 2.06 -1.77
CA SER A 23 7.73 2.93 -2.83
C SER A 23 9.14 3.42 -2.53
N LEU A 24 9.46 3.74 -1.28
CA LEU A 24 10.82 4.09 -0.87
C LEU A 24 11.76 2.90 -1.04
N LEU A 25 11.36 1.74 -0.50
CA LEU A 25 12.15 0.53 -0.55
C LEU A 25 12.39 0.06 -1.98
N GLY A 26 11.34 0.04 -2.82
CA GLY A 26 11.46 -0.36 -4.23
C GLY A 26 12.43 0.50 -5.03
N ARG A 27 12.37 1.82 -4.85
CA ARG A 27 13.33 2.75 -5.50
C ARG A 27 14.76 2.54 -5.01
N ASN A 28 14.96 2.33 -3.71
CA ASN A 28 16.29 2.10 -3.18
C ASN A 28 16.88 0.77 -3.68
N ILE A 29 16.05 -0.28 -3.82
CA ILE A 29 16.50 -1.55 -4.41
C ILE A 29 16.80 -1.38 -5.90
N GLY A 30 15.98 -0.61 -6.64
CA GLY A 30 16.24 -0.30 -8.05
C GLY A 30 17.54 0.47 -8.32
N ARG A 31 18.19 0.99 -7.29
CA ARG A 31 19.49 1.68 -7.35
C ARG A 31 20.68 0.79 -7.00
N LEU A 32 20.45 -0.43 -6.53
CA LEU A 32 21.55 -1.36 -6.32
C LEU A 32 22.23 -1.68 -7.65
N VAL A 33 23.48 -2.11 -7.59
CA VAL A 33 24.25 -2.46 -8.77
C VAL A 33 23.49 -3.54 -9.56
N ASP A 34 23.45 -3.37 -10.89
CA ASP A 34 22.76 -4.30 -11.80
C ASP A 34 21.24 -4.46 -11.58
N CYS A 35 20.61 -3.51 -10.86
CA CYS A 35 19.17 -3.44 -10.64
C CYS A 35 18.51 -2.37 -11.52
N THR A 36 17.26 -2.61 -11.89
CA THR A 36 16.38 -1.64 -12.55
C THR A 36 14.97 -1.75 -11.99
N ASP A 37 14.32 -0.64 -11.72
CA ASP A 37 12.90 -0.58 -11.32
C ASP A 37 12.03 -0.03 -12.45
N LEU A 38 10.72 -0.18 -12.33
CA LEU A 38 9.77 0.42 -13.26
C LEU A 38 9.82 1.95 -13.08
N LYS A 39 10.17 2.66 -14.15
CA LYS A 39 10.29 4.14 -14.16
C LYS A 39 9.53 4.74 -15.32
N ASN A 40 8.99 5.95 -15.10
CA ASN A 40 8.34 6.74 -16.14
C ASN A 40 7.21 5.98 -16.85
N THR A 41 6.46 5.17 -16.12
CA THR A 41 5.34 4.40 -16.66
C THR A 41 4.15 5.29 -17.06
N GLY A 42 4.13 6.55 -16.61
CA GLY A 42 2.99 7.46 -16.77
C GLY A 42 1.80 7.09 -15.85
N THR A 43 1.97 6.10 -14.98
CA THR A 43 0.93 5.65 -14.06
C THR A 43 1.27 6.02 -12.60
N ILE A 44 0.35 5.71 -11.71
CA ILE A 44 0.46 6.03 -10.29
C ILE A 44 1.60 5.24 -9.66
N GLU A 45 2.54 5.96 -9.02
CA GLU A 45 3.62 5.38 -8.22
C GLU A 45 4.52 4.41 -9.01
N ASP A 46 4.45 4.41 -10.36
CA ASP A 46 5.12 3.44 -11.20
C ASP A 46 4.91 1.98 -10.76
N GLU A 47 3.69 1.67 -10.32
CA GLU A 47 3.32 0.33 -9.88
C GLU A 47 2.96 -0.56 -11.06
N GLY A 48 3.52 -1.78 -11.10
CA GLY A 48 3.31 -2.74 -12.18
C GLY A 48 1.85 -3.13 -12.37
N GLN A 49 1.04 -3.11 -11.30
CA GLN A 49 -0.40 -3.35 -11.42
C GLN A 49 -1.11 -2.36 -12.35
N ASN A 50 -0.58 -1.15 -12.53
CA ASN A 50 -1.23 -0.10 -13.32
C ASN A 50 -0.83 -0.10 -14.79
N VAL A 51 0.15 -0.91 -15.18
CA VAL A 51 0.67 -0.99 -16.58
C VAL A 51 0.41 -2.33 -17.25
N GLN A 52 -0.33 -3.21 -16.60
CA GLN A 52 -0.75 -4.50 -17.09
C GLN A 52 -2.29 -4.61 -17.18
N SER A 53 -2.82 -5.63 -17.86
CA SER A 53 -4.25 -5.87 -18.03
C SER A 53 -4.66 -7.33 -17.78
N VAL A 54 -3.77 -8.13 -17.17
CA VAL A 54 -4.02 -9.55 -16.91
C VAL A 54 -4.91 -9.74 -15.68
N TYR A 55 -4.75 -8.88 -14.67
CA TYR A 55 -5.52 -8.96 -13.43
C TYR A 55 -5.96 -7.57 -12.94
N PRO A 56 -7.06 -7.51 -12.17
CA PRO A 56 -7.55 -6.24 -11.64
C PRO A 56 -6.57 -5.65 -10.61
N THR A 57 -6.44 -4.34 -10.64
CA THR A 57 -5.64 -3.57 -9.68
C THR A 57 -6.26 -3.58 -8.28
N ALA A 58 -5.47 -3.34 -7.25
CA ALA A 58 -5.99 -3.17 -5.89
C ALA A 58 -7.05 -2.05 -5.81
N HIS A 59 -6.95 -1.02 -6.66
CA HIS A 59 -7.94 0.05 -6.71
C HIS A 59 -9.30 -0.43 -7.24
N GLU A 60 -9.32 -1.25 -8.29
CA GLU A 60 -10.55 -1.86 -8.85
C GLU A 60 -11.20 -2.82 -7.85
N LEU A 61 -10.41 -3.44 -6.98
CA LEU A 61 -10.87 -4.31 -5.89
C LEU A 61 -11.25 -3.55 -4.60
N GLY A 62 -11.43 -2.23 -4.68
CA GLY A 62 -11.91 -1.39 -3.59
C GLY A 62 -10.85 -0.55 -2.89
N GLY A 63 -9.57 -0.71 -3.23
CA GLY A 63 -8.45 0.07 -2.72
C GLY A 63 -8.05 -0.24 -1.27
N PRO A 64 -7.22 0.62 -0.66
CA PRO A 64 -6.75 0.45 0.72
C PRO A 64 -7.89 0.23 1.71
N GLY A 65 -7.75 -0.75 2.58
CA GLY A 65 -8.75 -1.16 3.56
C GLY A 65 -9.83 -2.10 3.01
N ARG A 66 -9.76 -2.53 1.73
CA ARG A 66 -10.79 -3.34 1.11
C ARG A 66 -10.31 -4.39 0.14
N PHE A 67 -9.30 -4.08 -0.67
CA PHE A 67 -8.91 -4.96 -1.79
C PHE A 67 -8.65 -6.41 -1.34
N GLY A 68 -8.06 -6.60 -0.15
CA GLY A 68 -7.75 -7.93 0.37
C GLY A 68 -8.96 -8.76 0.76
N PHE A 69 -10.15 -8.16 0.90
CA PHE A 69 -11.39 -8.91 1.14
C PHE A 69 -12.07 -9.40 -0.14
N ASP A 70 -11.61 -8.96 -1.30
CA ASP A 70 -12.07 -9.49 -2.58
C ASP A 70 -11.26 -10.74 -2.93
N ALA A 71 -11.92 -11.87 -3.12
CA ALA A 71 -11.27 -13.15 -3.40
C ALA A 71 -10.34 -13.09 -4.64
N ARG A 72 -10.60 -12.18 -5.58
CA ARG A 72 -9.76 -11.95 -6.76
C ARG A 72 -8.42 -11.30 -6.44
N ALA A 73 -8.25 -10.73 -5.24
CA ALA A 73 -6.97 -10.16 -4.81
C ALA A 73 -5.94 -11.23 -4.45
N HIS A 74 -6.39 -12.34 -3.84
CA HIS A 74 -5.52 -13.44 -3.46
C HIS A 74 -5.34 -14.41 -4.61
N ARG A 75 -4.12 -14.47 -5.16
CA ARG A 75 -3.77 -15.32 -6.32
C ARG A 75 -2.62 -16.23 -5.98
N THR A 76 -2.78 -17.50 -6.34
CA THR A 76 -1.79 -18.54 -6.08
C THR A 76 -1.33 -19.19 -7.42
N GLU A 77 -0.44 -20.17 -7.33
CA GLU A 77 0.00 -20.97 -8.46
C GLU A 77 -1.14 -21.77 -9.15
N SER A 78 -2.30 -21.88 -8.53
CA SER A 78 -3.48 -22.53 -9.14
C SER A 78 -4.38 -21.56 -9.91
N SER A 79 -3.98 -20.29 -10.06
CA SER A 79 -4.76 -19.29 -10.77
C SER A 79 -4.85 -19.59 -12.27
N THR A 80 -6.05 -19.53 -12.85
CA THR A 80 -6.26 -19.64 -14.31
C THR A 80 -5.57 -18.53 -15.10
N LEU A 81 -5.19 -17.44 -14.44
CA LEU A 81 -4.43 -16.35 -15.04
C LEU A 81 -2.96 -16.70 -15.33
N LEU A 82 -2.50 -17.91 -14.94
CA LEU A 82 -1.19 -18.44 -15.29
C LEU A 82 -1.16 -19.12 -16.68
N ALA A 83 -2.23 -19.00 -17.46
CA ALA A 83 -2.19 -19.42 -18.86
C ALA A 83 -0.99 -18.75 -19.58
N PRO A 84 -0.27 -19.48 -20.45
CA PRO A 84 0.98 -18.99 -21.06
C PRO A 84 0.85 -17.62 -21.73
N GLU A 85 -0.27 -17.35 -22.40
CA GLU A 85 -0.57 -16.08 -23.06
C GLU A 85 -0.67 -14.91 -22.06
N ASN A 86 -1.29 -15.15 -20.89
CA ASN A 86 -1.41 -14.14 -19.85
C ASN A 86 -0.05 -13.83 -19.20
N VAL A 87 0.76 -14.87 -18.96
CA VAL A 87 2.10 -14.69 -18.40
C VAL A 87 2.99 -13.94 -19.39
N ALA A 88 2.93 -14.29 -20.68
CA ALA A 88 3.65 -13.56 -21.73
C ALA A 88 3.23 -12.10 -21.81
N GLN A 89 1.91 -11.82 -21.75
CA GLN A 89 1.36 -10.45 -21.74
C GLN A 89 1.82 -9.66 -20.50
N LEU A 90 1.79 -10.29 -19.32
CA LEU A 90 2.25 -9.64 -18.07
C LEU A 90 3.72 -9.25 -18.15
N ARG A 91 4.58 -10.17 -18.57
CA ARG A 91 6.03 -9.94 -18.75
C ARG A 91 6.30 -8.84 -19.78
N ALA A 92 5.65 -8.87 -20.92
CA ALA A 92 5.78 -7.86 -21.97
C ALA A 92 5.32 -6.47 -21.48
N SER A 93 4.29 -6.43 -20.63
CA SER A 93 3.79 -5.16 -20.03
C SER A 93 4.83 -4.45 -19.19
N TRP A 94 5.63 -5.20 -18.46
CA TRP A 94 6.65 -4.65 -17.54
C TRP A 94 8.01 -4.49 -18.20
N ARG A 95 8.43 -5.42 -19.11
CA ARG A 95 9.74 -5.42 -19.76
C ARG A 95 10.11 -4.09 -20.40
N LYS A 96 9.17 -3.40 -21.01
CA LYS A 96 9.39 -2.11 -21.69
C LYS A 96 9.82 -0.95 -20.77
N TYR A 97 9.70 -1.13 -19.46
CA TYR A 97 10.08 -0.13 -18.45
C TYR A 97 11.35 -0.49 -17.69
N TRP A 98 11.85 -1.71 -17.84
CA TRP A 98 13.12 -2.14 -17.28
C TRP A 98 14.25 -1.92 -18.27
N ASP A 99 15.43 -1.57 -17.76
CA ASP A 99 16.65 -1.51 -18.54
C ASP A 99 17.11 -2.93 -18.94
N ASP A 100 17.22 -3.19 -20.22
CA ASP A 100 17.63 -4.50 -20.75
C ASP A 100 19.09 -4.85 -20.41
N GLY A 101 19.93 -3.86 -20.12
CA GLY A 101 21.31 -4.06 -19.67
C GLY A 101 21.45 -4.49 -18.21
N LYS A 102 20.33 -4.55 -17.46
CA LYS A 102 20.33 -4.92 -16.04
C LYS A 102 19.78 -6.32 -15.82
N ARG A 103 20.42 -7.09 -14.92
CA ARG A 103 20.02 -8.47 -14.62
C ARG A 103 18.86 -8.56 -13.62
N ILE A 104 18.72 -7.62 -12.70
CA ILE A 104 17.75 -7.64 -11.61
C ILE A 104 16.63 -6.64 -11.87
N CYS A 105 15.44 -7.14 -12.14
CA CYS A 105 14.25 -6.36 -12.48
C CYS A 105 13.34 -6.20 -11.26
N VAL A 106 13.18 -4.99 -10.77
CA VAL A 106 12.40 -4.68 -9.57
C VAL A 106 11.01 -4.19 -9.96
N GLU A 107 9.99 -4.81 -9.40
CA GLU A 107 8.61 -4.37 -9.48
C GLU A 107 8.10 -4.07 -8.06
N LYS A 108 7.44 -2.95 -7.88
CA LYS A 108 6.88 -2.53 -6.62
C LYS A 108 5.39 -2.26 -6.75
N THR A 109 4.60 -3.15 -6.20
CA THR A 109 3.15 -2.96 -5.98
C THR A 109 2.81 -3.45 -4.58
N PRO A 110 2.25 -2.59 -3.70
CA PRO A 110 1.89 -3.04 -2.35
C PRO A 110 1.02 -4.29 -2.34
N GLY A 111 -0.02 -4.32 -3.19
CA GLY A 111 -0.97 -5.42 -3.31
C GLY A 111 -0.36 -6.78 -3.70
N ASN A 112 0.88 -6.81 -4.17
CA ASN A 112 1.60 -8.06 -4.44
C ASN A 112 1.79 -8.93 -3.18
N LEU A 113 1.57 -8.38 -2.00
CA LEU A 113 1.49 -9.14 -0.75
C LEU A 113 0.54 -10.35 -0.84
N LEU A 114 -0.53 -10.23 -1.64
CA LEU A 114 -1.55 -11.27 -1.82
C LEU A 114 -1.41 -12.05 -3.14
N THR A 115 -0.34 -11.83 -3.89
CA THR A 115 -0.13 -12.48 -5.20
C THR A 115 1.26 -13.10 -5.32
N THR A 116 1.95 -13.28 -4.20
CA THR A 116 3.33 -13.78 -4.17
C THR A 116 3.47 -15.14 -4.82
N ARG A 117 2.58 -16.09 -4.53
CA ARG A 117 2.59 -17.45 -5.12
C ARG A 117 2.33 -17.43 -6.64
N PHE A 118 1.36 -16.60 -7.08
CA PHE A 118 1.11 -16.37 -8.50
C PHE A 118 2.33 -15.78 -9.21
N LEU A 119 2.96 -14.76 -8.61
CA LEU A 119 4.14 -14.13 -9.18
C LEU A 119 5.34 -15.09 -9.20
N GLN A 120 5.53 -15.94 -8.18
CA GLN A 120 6.56 -16.97 -8.18
C GLN A 120 6.36 -17.98 -9.33
N ALA A 121 5.12 -18.36 -9.61
CA ALA A 121 4.81 -19.26 -10.73
C ALA A 121 5.01 -18.58 -12.09
N ALA A 122 4.58 -17.30 -12.21
CA ALA A 122 4.78 -16.52 -13.43
C ALA A 122 6.25 -16.14 -13.69
N PHE A 123 7.07 -16.00 -12.63
CA PHE A 123 8.48 -15.59 -12.67
C PHE A 123 9.33 -16.53 -11.81
N PRO A 124 9.77 -17.69 -12.32
CA PRO A 124 10.43 -18.72 -11.51
C PRO A 124 11.71 -18.26 -10.79
N ASN A 125 12.47 -17.30 -11.37
CA ASN A 125 13.64 -16.68 -10.75
C ASN A 125 13.24 -15.41 -9.97
N SER A 126 12.30 -15.54 -9.03
CA SER A 126 11.77 -14.43 -8.25
C SER A 126 12.28 -14.37 -6.81
N TYR A 127 12.33 -13.16 -6.30
CA TYR A 127 12.66 -12.78 -4.93
C TYR A 127 11.54 -11.89 -4.40
N PHE A 128 11.13 -12.10 -3.17
CA PHE A 128 10.10 -11.29 -2.52
C PHE A 128 10.71 -10.52 -1.36
N ILE A 129 10.54 -9.21 -1.37
CA ILE A 129 10.96 -8.33 -0.28
C ILE A 129 9.70 -7.71 0.31
N VAL A 130 9.38 -8.12 1.53
CA VAL A 130 8.12 -7.78 2.18
C VAL A 130 8.36 -6.81 3.32
N ILE A 131 7.83 -5.59 3.18
CA ILE A 131 7.92 -4.57 4.21
C ILE A 131 6.61 -4.49 5.01
N ARG A 132 6.73 -4.72 6.32
CA ARG A 132 5.63 -4.56 7.27
C ARG A 132 5.79 -3.25 8.02
N ARG A 133 4.69 -2.59 8.32
CA ARG A 133 4.68 -1.33 9.08
C ARG A 133 3.56 -1.35 10.11
N HIS A 134 3.79 -0.67 11.22
CA HIS A 134 2.84 -0.52 12.31
C HIS A 134 1.44 -0.13 11.78
N PRO A 135 0.38 -0.85 12.20
CA PRO A 135 -0.97 -0.68 11.65
C PRO A 135 -1.55 0.72 11.84
N VAL A 136 -1.21 1.43 12.92
CA VAL A 136 -1.71 2.80 13.17
C VAL A 136 -1.23 3.78 12.10
N PRO A 137 0.06 3.96 11.82
CA PRO A 137 0.52 4.79 10.71
C PRO A 137 -0.08 4.40 9.36
N VAL A 138 -0.17 3.10 9.07
CA VAL A 138 -0.77 2.58 7.82
C VAL A 138 -2.23 2.99 7.71
N ALA A 139 -3.02 2.77 8.75
CA ALA A 139 -4.44 3.10 8.78
C ALA A 139 -4.68 4.61 8.67
N MET A 140 -4.01 5.41 9.50
CA MET A 140 -4.19 6.85 9.51
C MET A 140 -3.69 7.54 8.23
N ALA A 141 -2.62 7.04 7.62
CA ALA A 141 -2.15 7.53 6.32
C ALA A 141 -3.13 7.16 5.21
N SER A 142 -3.77 5.99 5.28
CA SER A 142 -4.79 5.56 4.32
C SER A 142 -6.07 6.38 4.41
N GLN A 143 -6.48 6.79 5.62
CA GLN A 143 -7.67 7.64 5.81
C GLN A 143 -7.56 9.03 5.18
N LYS A 144 -6.35 9.53 4.93
CA LYS A 144 -6.16 10.82 4.24
C LYS A 144 -6.65 10.81 2.78
N TRP A 145 -6.87 9.63 2.22
CA TRP A 145 -7.30 9.47 0.85
C TRP A 145 -8.82 9.57 0.75
N LYS A 146 -9.32 10.75 0.45
CA LYS A 146 -10.74 11.09 0.49
C LYS A 146 -11.65 10.22 -0.40
N PHE A 147 -11.12 9.59 -1.44
CA PHE A 147 -11.93 8.75 -2.35
C PHE A 147 -12.07 7.29 -1.91
N ASN A 148 -11.21 6.83 -0.98
CA ASN A 148 -11.28 5.48 -0.40
C ASN A 148 -11.52 5.54 1.11
N VAL A 149 -12.42 6.41 1.52
CA VAL A 149 -12.76 6.56 2.95
C VAL A 149 -13.27 5.25 3.51
N THR A 150 -12.64 4.82 4.60
CA THR A 150 -13.05 3.65 5.38
C THR A 150 -12.74 3.88 6.85
N SER A 151 -13.39 3.13 7.75
CA SER A 151 -13.16 3.23 9.18
C SER A 151 -11.80 2.70 9.60
N LEU A 152 -11.33 3.08 10.80
CA LEU A 152 -10.12 2.49 11.39
C LEU A 152 -10.34 1.01 11.71
N ASP A 153 -11.53 0.62 12.15
CA ASP A 153 -11.91 -0.77 12.38
C ASP A 153 -11.66 -1.61 11.12
N ASN A 154 -12.20 -1.16 9.99
CA ASN A 154 -12.00 -1.86 8.72
C ASN A 154 -10.54 -1.88 8.26
N LEU A 155 -9.77 -0.81 8.52
CA LEU A 155 -8.35 -0.76 8.16
C LEU A 155 -7.50 -1.70 8.99
N PHE A 156 -7.74 -1.82 10.31
CA PHE A 156 -7.04 -2.78 11.16
C PHE A 156 -7.41 -4.22 10.79
N ARG A 157 -8.70 -4.50 10.58
CA ARG A 157 -9.17 -5.82 10.11
C ARG A 157 -8.53 -6.20 8.77
N HIS A 158 -8.48 -5.26 7.83
CA HIS A 158 -7.85 -5.47 6.52
C HIS A 158 -6.34 -5.72 6.64
N TRP A 159 -5.65 -4.97 7.50
CA TRP A 159 -4.22 -5.15 7.76
C TRP A 159 -3.94 -6.58 8.27
N LEU A 160 -4.68 -7.01 9.30
CA LEU A 160 -4.56 -8.37 9.86
C LEU A 160 -4.88 -9.45 8.83
N HIS A 161 -5.98 -9.28 8.09
CA HIS A 161 -6.39 -10.24 7.07
C HIS A 161 -5.34 -10.43 5.98
N CYS A 162 -4.79 -9.33 5.44
CA CYS A 162 -3.78 -9.41 4.40
C CYS A 162 -2.47 -10.05 4.90
N HIS A 163 -2.04 -9.73 6.12
CA HIS A 163 -0.85 -10.34 6.68
C HIS A 163 -1.07 -11.82 7.04
N ALA A 164 -2.25 -12.20 7.52
CA ALA A 164 -2.57 -13.61 7.77
C ALA A 164 -2.54 -14.45 6.48
N LEU A 165 -3.09 -13.92 5.38
CA LEU A 165 -3.00 -14.58 4.06
C LEU A 165 -1.54 -14.72 3.60
N PHE A 166 -0.74 -13.67 3.79
CA PHE A 166 0.68 -13.72 3.45
C PHE A 166 1.46 -14.74 4.30
N GLU A 167 1.19 -14.86 5.60
CA GLU A 167 1.84 -15.85 6.46
C GLU A 167 1.56 -17.30 5.98
N GLU A 168 0.36 -17.55 5.44
CA GLU A 168 0.06 -18.84 4.81
C GLU A 168 0.81 -19.00 3.48
N ASP A 169 0.82 -17.98 2.63
CA ASP A 169 1.50 -18.02 1.34
C ASP A 169 3.03 -18.14 1.47
N ARG A 170 3.61 -17.52 2.51
CA ARG A 170 5.05 -17.51 2.78
C ARG A 170 5.65 -18.91 2.79
N LYS A 171 4.92 -19.89 3.28
CA LYS A 171 5.35 -21.30 3.38
C LYS A 171 5.69 -21.95 2.01
N TYR A 172 5.15 -21.39 0.94
CA TYR A 172 5.33 -21.87 -0.44
C TYR A 172 6.38 -21.06 -1.22
N LEU A 173 6.89 -19.96 -0.65
CA LEU A 173 7.83 -19.09 -1.32
C LEU A 173 9.28 -19.57 -1.12
N LYS A 174 10.06 -19.52 -2.18
CA LYS A 174 11.45 -20.01 -2.19
C LYS A 174 12.43 -18.98 -1.60
N ARG A 175 12.23 -17.70 -1.91
CA ARG A 175 13.17 -16.62 -1.58
C ARG A 175 12.38 -15.40 -1.08
N VAL A 176 12.39 -15.20 0.23
CA VAL A 176 11.67 -14.12 0.91
C VAL A 176 12.60 -13.43 1.89
N TYR A 177 12.62 -12.11 1.83
CA TYR A 177 13.26 -11.24 2.82
C TYR A 177 12.20 -10.34 3.44
N GLU A 178 12.05 -10.40 4.76
CA GLU A 178 11.06 -9.64 5.51
C GLU A 178 11.74 -8.59 6.38
N LEU A 179 11.14 -7.38 6.42
CA LEU A 179 11.65 -6.30 7.27
C LEU A 179 10.50 -5.43 7.82
N LYS A 180 10.78 -4.79 8.95
CA LYS A 180 9.90 -3.76 9.51
C LYS A 180 10.30 -2.39 8.97
N TYR A 181 9.30 -1.57 8.63
CA TYR A 181 9.52 -0.19 8.18
C TYR A 181 10.26 0.65 9.22
N GLU A 182 9.93 0.45 10.48
CA GLU A 182 10.50 1.13 11.62
C GLU A 182 12.01 0.94 11.67
N ASP A 183 12.46 -0.30 11.60
CA ASP A 183 13.89 -0.66 11.64
C ASP A 183 14.61 -0.21 10.36
N TYR A 184 13.91 -0.34 9.21
CA TYR A 184 14.46 0.07 7.91
C TYR A 184 14.79 1.56 7.86
N VAL A 185 13.90 2.43 8.35
CA VAL A 185 14.14 3.88 8.27
C VAL A 185 15.22 4.35 9.24
N GLU A 186 15.48 3.61 10.31
CA GLU A 186 16.56 3.87 11.27
C GLU A 186 17.92 3.37 10.78
N HIS A 187 17.93 2.24 10.05
CA HIS A 187 19.16 1.52 9.69
C HIS A 187 19.25 1.24 8.18
N GLN A 188 18.92 2.22 7.31
CA GLN A 188 18.82 2.03 5.86
C GLN A 188 20.07 1.40 5.25
N ASP A 189 21.26 1.88 5.62
CA ASP A 189 22.53 1.38 5.07
C ASP A 189 22.78 -0.10 5.39
N LYS A 190 22.37 -0.54 6.58
CA LYS A 190 22.43 -1.95 6.99
C LYS A 190 21.51 -2.78 6.08
N TYR A 191 20.25 -2.38 5.96
CA TYR A 191 19.28 -3.12 5.17
C TYR A 191 19.60 -3.11 3.66
N HIS A 192 20.20 -2.03 3.13
CA HIS A 192 20.65 -2.01 1.74
C HIS A 192 21.74 -3.06 1.50
N LYS A 193 22.69 -3.24 2.43
CA LYS A 193 23.74 -4.27 2.35
C LYS A 193 23.16 -5.68 2.42
N GLU A 194 22.29 -5.94 3.41
CA GLU A 194 21.63 -7.24 3.57
C GLU A 194 20.76 -7.61 2.36
N ILE A 195 20.01 -6.67 1.81
CA ILE A 195 19.20 -6.88 0.61
C ILE A 195 20.10 -7.10 -0.62
N ALA A 196 21.18 -6.35 -0.75
CA ALA A 196 22.13 -6.55 -1.85
C ALA A 196 22.75 -7.95 -1.79
N GLU A 197 23.17 -8.41 -0.62
CA GLU A 197 23.65 -9.78 -0.40
C GLU A 197 22.60 -10.83 -0.75
N PHE A 198 21.35 -10.64 -0.27
CA PHE A 198 20.22 -11.53 -0.58
C PHE A 198 19.93 -11.66 -2.08
N LEU A 199 20.14 -10.57 -2.84
CA LEU A 199 19.93 -10.52 -4.30
C LEU A 199 21.17 -10.90 -5.11
N GLY A 200 22.32 -11.13 -4.46
CA GLY A 200 23.60 -11.37 -5.13
C GLY A 200 24.09 -10.17 -5.94
N THR A 201 24.00 -8.96 -5.36
CA THR A 201 24.43 -7.70 -5.93
C THR A 201 25.16 -6.84 -4.88
N GLN A 202 25.41 -5.58 -5.16
CA GLN A 202 26.16 -4.66 -4.31
C GLN A 202 25.45 -3.30 -4.18
N VAL A 203 25.74 -2.60 -3.09
CA VAL A 203 25.38 -1.19 -2.93
C VAL A 203 26.38 -0.36 -3.76
N PRO A 204 25.94 0.58 -4.61
CA PRO A 204 26.85 1.39 -5.40
C PRO A 204 27.69 2.33 -4.52
N GLU A 205 28.98 2.53 -4.89
CA GLU A 205 29.88 3.48 -4.25
C GLU A 205 30.44 4.47 -5.28
N PRO A 206 30.28 5.78 -5.11
CA PRO A 206 29.42 6.41 -4.09
C PRO A 206 27.94 6.16 -4.35
N PRO A 207 27.09 6.23 -3.32
CA PRO A 207 25.66 6.06 -3.52
C PRO A 207 25.14 7.09 -4.52
N GLU A 208 24.37 6.64 -5.52
CA GLU A 208 23.79 7.53 -6.53
C GLU A 208 23.00 8.65 -5.83
N LYS A 209 23.28 9.90 -6.20
CA LYS A 209 22.47 11.02 -5.75
C LYS A 209 21.07 10.84 -6.27
N ASP A 210 20.10 11.02 -5.38
CA ASP A 210 18.69 10.92 -5.74
C ASP A 210 18.29 12.00 -6.74
N THR A 211 18.29 11.64 -8.02
CA THR A 211 17.82 12.49 -9.12
C THR A 211 16.35 12.23 -9.47
N TYR A 212 15.73 11.28 -8.81
CA TYR A 212 14.34 10.92 -9.07
C TYR A 212 13.40 12.00 -8.56
N ARG A 213 12.88 12.81 -9.49
CA ARG A 213 11.75 13.69 -9.21
C ARG A 213 10.48 12.86 -9.27
N TYR A 214 9.93 12.57 -8.12
CA TYR A 214 8.62 11.94 -7.98
C TYR A 214 7.55 12.89 -8.55
N VAL A 215 7.16 12.66 -9.79
CA VAL A 215 6.03 13.35 -10.40
C VAL A 215 4.77 12.63 -9.97
N ALA A 216 4.28 12.96 -8.78
CA ALA A 216 2.93 12.57 -8.37
C ALA A 216 1.91 13.32 -9.24
N GLN A 217 1.77 12.93 -10.50
CA GLN A 217 0.66 13.38 -11.34
C GLN A 217 -0.63 12.70 -10.88
N TRP A 218 -0.96 12.87 -9.62
CA TRP A 218 -2.28 12.55 -9.13
C TRP A 218 -3.26 13.63 -9.60
N ARG A 219 -3.90 13.39 -10.71
CA ARG A 219 -5.24 13.91 -10.89
C ARG A 219 -6.16 13.02 -10.07
N ASN A 220 -6.24 13.38 -8.77
CA ASN A 220 -7.32 12.93 -7.93
C ASN A 220 -8.62 13.10 -8.73
N PRO A 221 -9.61 12.16 -8.66
CA PRO A 221 -10.90 12.30 -9.36
C PRO A 221 -11.62 13.61 -9.04
N THR A 222 -11.24 14.32 -8.00
CA THR A 222 -11.75 15.64 -7.61
C THR A 222 -11.03 16.80 -8.29
N GLY A 223 -9.96 16.56 -9.07
CA GLY A 223 -9.21 17.60 -9.78
C GLY A 223 -8.24 18.42 -8.89
N LEU A 224 -8.06 18.06 -7.64
CA LEU A 224 -7.09 18.69 -6.77
C LEU A 224 -5.67 18.20 -7.12
N ARG A 225 -4.76 19.10 -7.45
CA ARG A 225 -3.32 18.78 -7.54
C ARG A 225 -2.83 18.48 -6.14
N VAL A 226 -2.24 17.30 -5.95
CA VAL A 226 -1.38 17.06 -4.79
C VAL A 226 -0.09 17.81 -5.06
N PRO A 227 0.41 18.65 -4.16
CA PRO A 227 1.68 19.35 -4.34
C PRO A 227 2.79 18.34 -4.62
N GLU A 228 3.69 18.66 -5.55
CA GLU A 228 4.94 17.94 -5.75
C GLU A 228 5.74 18.06 -4.45
N LYS A 229 5.75 17.01 -3.67
CA LYS A 229 6.72 16.88 -2.58
C LYS A 229 7.95 16.20 -3.17
N GLY A 230 9.06 16.92 -3.15
CA GLY A 230 10.38 16.32 -3.32
C GLY A 230 10.52 15.12 -2.37
N MET A 231 11.36 14.16 -2.73
CA MET A 231 11.59 12.99 -1.88
C MET A 231 12.14 13.45 -0.53
N GLU A 232 11.29 13.44 0.49
CA GLU A 232 11.75 13.47 1.87
C GLU A 232 12.39 12.10 2.16
N LYS A 233 13.65 12.10 2.62
CA LYS A 233 14.24 10.91 3.22
C LYS A 233 13.24 10.36 4.22
N ALA A 234 12.99 9.06 4.19
CA ALA A 234 12.13 8.46 5.20
C ALA A 234 12.73 8.76 6.57
N SER A 235 11.94 9.44 7.37
CA SER A 235 12.33 9.80 8.72
C SER A 235 11.45 9.06 9.70
N PRO A 236 12.01 8.54 10.81
CA PRO A 236 11.25 7.99 11.93
C PRO A 236 10.13 8.93 12.43
N ILE A 237 10.33 10.24 12.26
CA ILE A 237 9.36 11.30 12.60
C ILE A 237 7.97 11.06 11.99
N HIS A 238 7.87 10.43 10.81
CA HIS A 238 6.56 10.16 10.20
C HIS A 238 5.74 9.14 10.98
N ASN A 239 6.37 8.10 11.52
CA ASN A 239 5.69 7.13 12.38
C ASN A 239 5.28 7.79 13.69
N GLN A 240 6.19 8.50 14.34
CA GLN A 240 5.96 9.13 15.62
C GLN A 240 4.76 10.07 15.60
N LYS A 241 4.64 10.91 14.57
CA LYS A 241 3.48 11.81 14.38
C LYS A 241 2.13 11.09 14.38
N TYR A 242 2.04 9.90 13.76
CA TYR A 242 0.81 9.12 13.75
C TYR A 242 0.55 8.44 15.08
N LEU A 243 1.59 7.94 15.74
CA LEU A 243 1.50 7.32 17.05
C LEU A 243 1.09 8.35 18.12
N ASP A 244 1.66 9.56 18.09
CA ASP A 244 1.27 10.64 19.00
C ASP A 244 -0.19 11.07 18.81
N ARG A 245 -0.61 11.15 17.54
CA ARG A 245 -2.02 11.41 17.24
C ARG A 245 -2.93 10.28 17.75
N TRP A 246 -2.51 9.04 17.60
CA TRP A 246 -3.26 7.89 18.11
C TRP A 246 -3.40 7.93 19.63
N ARG A 247 -2.32 8.22 20.35
CA ARG A 247 -2.35 8.38 21.81
C ARG A 247 -3.35 9.44 22.24
N LYS A 248 -3.35 10.61 21.60
CA LYS A 248 -4.35 11.66 21.85
C LYS A 248 -5.78 11.21 21.60
N LEU A 249 -6.01 10.38 20.58
CA LEU A 249 -7.35 9.84 20.31
C LEU A 249 -7.81 8.88 21.42
N LEU A 250 -6.91 8.13 22.02
CA LEU A 250 -7.19 7.21 23.12
C LEU A 250 -7.47 7.92 24.46
N THR A 251 -6.86 9.08 24.67
CA THR A 251 -6.89 9.80 25.97
C THR A 251 -7.80 11.02 25.97
N GLU A 252 -7.78 11.85 24.94
CA GLU A 252 -8.37 13.18 24.91
C GLU A 252 -9.64 13.27 24.03
N SER A 253 -9.84 12.31 23.11
CA SER A 253 -10.96 12.38 22.17
C SER A 253 -12.32 12.22 22.85
N PRO A 254 -13.35 12.98 22.45
CA PRO A 254 -14.74 12.72 22.87
C PRO A 254 -15.22 11.33 22.41
N PHE A 255 -14.59 10.76 21.38
CA PHE A 255 -14.85 9.41 20.87
C PHE A 255 -13.86 8.37 21.41
N ARG A 256 -13.20 8.61 22.55
CA ARG A 256 -12.21 7.67 23.12
C ARG A 256 -12.74 6.25 23.36
N VAL A 257 -14.02 6.10 23.64
CA VAL A 257 -14.68 4.79 23.80
C VAL A 257 -14.51 3.94 22.52
N TYR A 258 -14.71 4.52 21.35
CA TYR A 258 -14.49 3.86 20.07
C TYR A 258 -13.02 3.43 19.88
N TYR A 259 -12.08 4.32 20.13
CA TYR A 259 -10.64 4.02 19.94
C TYR A 259 -10.13 2.98 20.96
N ARG A 260 -10.55 3.06 22.20
CA ARG A 260 -10.25 2.06 23.23
C ARG A 260 -10.87 0.70 22.92
N HIS A 261 -12.07 0.67 22.35
CA HIS A 261 -12.65 -0.57 21.83
C HIS A 261 -11.80 -1.19 20.72
N LEU A 262 -11.29 -0.39 19.79
CA LEU A 262 -10.38 -0.89 18.75
C LEU A 262 -9.10 -1.50 19.36
N VAL A 263 -8.55 -0.90 20.40
CA VAL A 263 -7.39 -1.46 21.11
C VAL A 263 -7.75 -2.85 21.67
N ARG A 264 -8.80 -2.96 22.48
CA ARG A 264 -9.21 -4.25 23.07
C ARG A 264 -9.47 -5.32 22.02
N LYS A 265 -10.06 -4.92 20.89
CA LYS A 265 -10.40 -5.83 19.80
C LYS A 265 -9.17 -6.35 19.05
N TYR A 266 -8.16 -5.50 18.82
CA TYR A 266 -7.08 -5.81 17.89
C TYR A 266 -5.72 -6.02 18.55
N GLU A 267 -5.48 -5.53 19.75
CA GLU A 267 -4.20 -5.69 20.45
C GLU A 267 -3.74 -7.15 20.54
N PRO A 268 -4.61 -8.13 20.91
CA PRO A 268 -4.16 -9.53 21.03
C PRO A 268 -3.68 -10.13 19.71
N GLU A 269 -4.27 -9.73 18.59
CA GLU A 269 -3.87 -10.23 17.29
C GLU A 269 -2.62 -9.50 16.75
N LEU A 270 -2.51 -8.18 16.98
CA LEU A 270 -1.37 -7.37 16.53
C LEU A 270 -0.08 -7.70 17.28
N SER A 271 -0.19 -8.12 18.54
CA SER A 271 0.96 -8.57 19.33
C SER A 271 1.69 -9.76 18.71
N ARG A 272 1.01 -10.61 17.92
CA ARG A 272 1.63 -11.71 17.16
C ARG A 272 2.60 -11.22 16.08
N TYR A 273 2.46 -9.96 15.66
CA TYR A 273 3.31 -9.29 14.68
C TYR A 273 4.31 -8.33 15.34
N ASP A 274 4.48 -8.39 16.66
CA ASP A 274 5.31 -7.48 17.47
C ASP A 274 4.90 -6.01 17.35
N TYR A 275 3.61 -5.74 17.19
CA TYR A 275 3.04 -4.40 17.24
C TYR A 275 2.04 -4.25 18.38
N SER A 276 2.02 -3.05 18.97
CA SER A 276 1.10 -2.73 20.05
C SER A 276 0.41 -1.39 19.82
N LEU A 277 -0.90 -1.36 19.92
CA LEU A 277 -1.71 -0.15 19.83
C LEU A 277 -1.59 0.76 21.07
N VAL A 278 -1.03 0.23 22.16
CA VAL A 278 -0.80 0.95 23.42
C VAL A 278 0.68 1.27 23.66
N SER A 279 1.56 1.01 22.70
CA SER A 279 3.00 1.30 22.83
C SER A 279 3.25 2.76 23.23
N GLY A 280 4.06 2.97 24.27
CA GLY A 280 4.43 4.29 24.79
C GLY A 280 3.31 5.03 25.51
N LEU A 281 2.20 4.36 25.83
CA LEU A 281 1.23 4.83 26.81
C LEU A 281 1.68 4.36 28.21
N PRO A 282 1.41 5.15 29.29
CA PRO A 282 1.48 4.61 30.63
C PRO A 282 0.67 3.30 30.63
N LYS A 283 1.09 2.33 31.46
CA LYS A 283 0.30 1.10 31.67
C LYS A 283 -1.01 1.48 32.37
N ASP A 284 -1.90 2.10 31.64
CA ASP A 284 -3.24 2.41 32.09
C ASP A 284 -4.07 1.16 31.85
N ASP A 285 -4.26 0.40 32.92
CA ASP A 285 -5.25 -0.68 32.96
C ASP A 285 -6.61 -0.18 32.46
N GLU A 286 -6.91 1.10 32.60
CA GLU A 286 -8.13 1.75 32.14
C GLU A 286 -8.39 1.65 30.62
N ILE A 287 -7.34 1.62 29.78
CA ILE A 287 -7.51 1.48 28.32
C ILE A 287 -7.92 0.05 27.97
N MET A 288 -7.37 -0.92 28.67
CA MET A 288 -7.68 -2.34 28.49
C MET A 288 -8.90 -2.80 29.27
N GLN A 289 -9.30 -2.08 30.33
CA GLN A 289 -10.50 -2.37 31.07
C GLN A 289 -11.72 -2.05 30.22
N GLY A 290 -12.55 -3.06 29.99
CA GLY A 290 -13.84 -2.97 29.32
C GLY A 290 -14.93 -3.50 30.23
N GLY A 291 -16.13 -2.96 30.10
CA GLY A 291 -17.34 -3.54 30.66
C GLY A 291 -18.35 -3.77 29.55
N ILE A 292 -19.32 -4.66 29.75
CA ILE A 292 -20.31 -5.05 28.73
C ILE A 292 -20.96 -3.82 28.05
N ILE A 293 -21.27 -2.78 28.82
CA ILE A 293 -21.85 -1.53 28.27
C ILE A 293 -20.85 -0.78 27.40
N VAL A 294 -19.60 -0.65 27.86
CA VAL A 294 -18.54 0.07 27.13
C VAL A 294 -18.20 -0.64 25.81
N ASP A 295 -18.16 -1.96 25.83
CA ASP A 295 -17.88 -2.76 24.64
C ASP A 295 -19.04 -2.73 23.63
N ARG A 296 -20.29 -2.75 24.11
CA ARG A 296 -21.48 -2.56 23.25
C ARG A 296 -21.51 -1.17 22.61
N LEU A 297 -21.21 -0.11 23.36
CA LEU A 297 -21.10 1.26 22.82
C LEU A 297 -19.95 1.37 21.83
N GLY A 298 -18.82 0.72 22.10
CA GLY A 298 -17.70 0.64 21.19
C GLY A 298 -18.07 -0.07 19.88
N ALA A 299 -18.72 -1.21 19.95
CA ALA A 299 -19.19 -1.96 18.78
C ALA A 299 -20.20 -1.16 17.94
N LEU A 300 -21.17 -0.49 18.58
CA LEU A 300 -22.11 0.41 17.89
C LEU A 300 -21.38 1.58 17.21
N SER A 301 -20.35 2.11 17.85
CA SER A 301 -19.52 3.17 17.26
C SER A 301 -18.74 2.68 16.01
N CYS A 302 -18.30 1.41 15.99
CA CYS A 302 -17.71 0.81 14.79
C CYS A 302 -18.71 0.74 13.64
N VAL A 303 -19.94 0.26 13.92
CA VAL A 303 -21.02 0.22 12.92
C VAL A 303 -21.32 1.61 12.40
N GLY A 304 -21.41 2.62 13.27
CA GLY A 304 -21.62 4.02 12.90
C GLY A 304 -20.49 4.57 12.01
N ALA A 305 -19.24 4.28 12.35
CA ALA A 305 -18.08 4.70 11.56
C ALA A 305 -18.04 4.03 10.17
N ASP A 306 -18.36 2.74 10.08
CA ASP A 306 -18.45 2.02 8.81
C ASP A 306 -19.58 2.53 7.93
N THR A 307 -20.76 2.77 8.53
CA THR A 307 -21.93 3.33 7.83
C THR A 307 -21.61 4.72 7.30
N GLY A 308 -21.02 5.60 8.12
CA GLY A 308 -20.59 6.94 7.70
C GLY A 308 -19.58 6.90 6.55
N ALA A 309 -18.62 5.99 6.60
CA ALA A 309 -17.66 5.81 5.52
C ALA A 309 -18.32 5.29 4.21
N LEU A 310 -19.33 4.43 4.33
CA LEU A 310 -20.12 3.95 3.19
C LEU A 310 -20.92 5.07 2.55
N MET A 311 -21.62 5.85 3.35
CA MET A 311 -22.41 7.00 2.89
C MET A 311 -21.54 8.05 2.19
N TRP A 312 -20.38 8.37 2.78
CA TRP A 312 -19.43 9.30 2.16
C TRP A 312 -18.97 8.83 0.79
N ARG A 313 -18.64 7.53 0.66
CA ARG A 313 -18.25 6.95 -0.65
C ARG A 313 -19.37 6.99 -1.68
N ALA A 314 -20.59 6.70 -1.27
CA ALA A 314 -21.76 6.79 -2.16
C ALA A 314 -21.93 8.24 -2.65
N ALA A 315 -21.90 9.22 -1.75
CA ALA A 315 -21.98 10.64 -2.09
C ALA A 315 -20.84 11.07 -3.05
N LEU A 316 -19.62 10.61 -2.81
CA LEU A 316 -18.50 10.93 -3.68
C LEU A 316 -18.64 10.30 -5.07
N ARG A 317 -19.13 9.05 -5.18
CA ARG A 317 -19.42 8.40 -6.46
C ARG A 317 -20.48 9.13 -7.24
N CYS A 318 -21.58 9.52 -6.58
CA CYS A 318 -22.64 10.35 -7.19
C CYS A 318 -22.06 11.68 -7.69
N ARG A 319 -21.26 12.37 -6.91
CA ARG A 319 -20.59 13.62 -7.29
C ARG A 319 -19.70 13.44 -8.53
N VAL A 320 -18.91 12.35 -8.58
CA VAL A 320 -18.07 12.04 -9.75
C VAL A 320 -18.91 11.71 -10.98
N ALA A 321 -19.98 10.92 -10.82
CA ALA A 321 -20.90 10.58 -11.92
C ALA A 321 -21.59 11.84 -12.49
N LEU A 322 -22.10 12.72 -11.62
CA LEU A 322 -22.69 14.01 -12.01
C LEU A 322 -21.69 14.90 -12.76
N ARG A 323 -20.43 14.96 -12.30
CA ARG A 323 -19.39 15.72 -13.00
C ARG A 323 -19.08 15.13 -14.38
N ARG A 324 -19.07 13.80 -14.52
CA ARG A 324 -18.89 13.14 -15.84
C ARG A 324 -20.05 13.40 -16.78
N ALA A 325 -21.27 13.35 -16.27
CA ALA A 325 -22.47 13.67 -17.03
C ALA A 325 -22.47 15.15 -17.46
N ALA A 326 -22.20 16.07 -16.55
CA ALA A 326 -22.12 17.49 -16.85
C ALA A 326 -21.08 17.82 -17.93
N LYS A 327 -19.92 17.15 -17.92
CA LYS A 327 -18.88 17.30 -18.97
C LYS A 327 -19.35 16.83 -20.36
N LYS A 328 -20.31 15.91 -20.43
CA LYS A 328 -20.83 15.43 -21.71
C LYS A 328 -21.96 16.32 -22.29
N ILE A 329 -22.62 17.07 -21.43
CA ILE A 329 -23.89 17.78 -21.79
C ILE A 329 -23.71 19.31 -21.84
N LEU A 330 -22.76 19.85 -21.03
CA LEU A 330 -22.65 21.30 -20.88
C LEU A 330 -21.50 21.89 -21.71
N PRO A 331 -21.70 23.07 -22.34
CA PRO A 331 -20.63 23.80 -23.01
C PRO A 331 -19.49 24.17 -22.08
N ASP A 332 -18.27 24.30 -22.60
CA ASP A 332 -17.04 24.54 -21.80
C ASP A 332 -17.12 25.83 -20.94
N LEU A 333 -17.83 26.83 -21.40
CA LEU A 333 -18.03 28.10 -20.66
C LEU A 333 -18.81 27.89 -19.36
N VAL A 334 -19.83 27.04 -19.36
CA VAL A 334 -20.63 26.69 -18.18
C VAL A 334 -19.86 25.77 -17.26
N LEU A 335 -19.08 24.85 -17.81
CA LEU A 335 -18.17 23.99 -17.05
C LEU A 335 -17.10 24.77 -16.32
N GLY A 336 -16.61 25.89 -16.85
CA GLY A 336 -15.66 26.79 -16.20
C GLY A 336 -16.22 27.42 -14.93
N LYS A 337 -17.45 27.93 -14.96
CA LYS A 337 -18.15 28.50 -13.79
C LYS A 337 -18.50 27.43 -12.73
N LEU A 338 -18.92 26.25 -13.15
CA LEU A 338 -19.18 25.12 -12.24
C LEU A 338 -17.90 24.59 -11.58
N LYS A 339 -16.74 24.63 -12.27
CA LYS A 339 -15.46 24.27 -11.66
C LYS A 339 -15.11 25.14 -10.46
N GLN A 340 -15.37 26.46 -10.52
CA GLN A 340 -15.15 27.37 -9.38
C GLN A 340 -16.04 27.01 -8.19
N LEU A 341 -17.33 26.75 -8.42
CA LEU A 341 -18.26 26.35 -7.36
C LEU A 341 -17.91 24.97 -6.74
N TRP A 342 -17.30 24.08 -7.52
CA TRP A 342 -16.91 22.76 -7.04
C TRP A 342 -15.58 22.74 -6.29
N THR A 343 -14.76 23.79 -6.42
CA THR A 343 -13.48 23.92 -5.69
C THR A 343 -13.65 24.65 -4.36
N THR A 344 -14.67 25.48 -4.22
CA THR A 344 -14.91 26.28 -2.99
C THR A 344 -15.82 25.57 -1.95
N GLY A 345 -16.39 24.42 -2.30
CA GLY A 345 -17.33 23.68 -1.45
C GLY A 345 -16.74 22.38 -0.86
N ILE A 346 -15.62 22.51 -0.07
CA ILE A 346 -15.13 21.45 0.84
C ILE A 346 -14.88 22.04 2.19
#